data_b41616d9f348eec62c8f60c003de6bb7
#
_entry.id   b41616d9f348eec62c8f60c003de6bb7
#
_cell.length_a   1.000
_cell.length_b   1.000
_cell.length_c   1.000
_cell.angle_alpha   90.00
_cell.angle_beta   90.00
_cell.angle_gamma   90.00
#
_symmetry.space_group_name_H-M   'P 1'
#
loop_
_entity.id
_entity.type
_entity.pdbx_description
1 polymer ?
#
loop_
_entity_poly.entity_id
_entity_poly.type
_entity_poly.pdbx_seq_one_letter_code
_entity_poly.pdbx_strand_id
1 'polypeptide(L)'
;SMYMYQNPKRAKKLYDGVVPKAVDDYLDLIDKFSKQKDNEKLINPVWHVHNGNPPSEKIVMSFTMLLNLAGSSNADNKEILWKFINRFHKDIKPQENLILDRLTNYAINYFKDKLEPKKNYKKPDQNEKKALTALVVDLKKIKKDLKPEEIQTLVYSTGKNNGYEKK
;
A
#
# COMPACT_ATOMS: atom_id res chain seq x y z
N SER A 1 -5.37 27.50 1.52
CA SER A 1 -6.09 28.71 1.26
C SER A 1 -7.14 29.00 2.31
N MET A 2 -7.57 30.26 2.41
CA MET A 2 -8.53 30.75 3.39
C MET A 2 -9.84 29.92 3.50
N TYR A 3 -10.34 29.42 2.38
CA TYR A 3 -11.55 28.59 2.33
C TYR A 3 -11.42 27.24 3.07
N MET A 4 -10.23 26.69 3.15
CA MET A 4 -9.96 25.42 3.86
C MET A 4 -9.98 25.62 5.38
N TYR A 5 -9.52 26.79 5.88
CA TYR A 5 -9.58 27.13 7.31
C TYR A 5 -11.01 27.33 7.81
N GLN A 6 -11.90 27.79 6.93
CA GLN A 6 -13.31 28.02 7.28
C GLN A 6 -14.16 26.75 7.32
N ASN A 7 -13.67 25.62 6.79
CA ASN A 7 -14.43 24.37 6.77
C ASN A 7 -13.54 23.15 7.09
N PRO A 8 -13.20 22.93 8.38
CA PRO A 8 -12.28 21.88 8.79
C PRO A 8 -12.74 20.45 8.44
N LYS A 9 -14.08 20.19 8.40
CA LYS A 9 -14.61 18.87 7.99
C LYS A 9 -14.35 18.60 6.50
N ARG A 10 -14.48 19.62 5.65
CA ARG A 10 -14.20 19.52 4.21
C ARG A 10 -12.70 19.43 3.94
N ALA A 11 -11.88 20.19 4.68
CA ALA A 11 -10.43 20.10 4.62
C ALA A 11 -9.96 18.69 4.99
N LYS A 12 -10.49 18.09 6.06
CA LYS A 12 -10.18 16.72 6.46
C LYS A 12 -10.55 15.70 5.37
N LYS A 13 -11.73 15.82 4.75
CA LYS A 13 -12.17 14.93 3.67
C LYS A 13 -11.28 15.03 2.42
N LEU A 14 -10.89 16.25 2.05
CA LEU A 14 -9.95 16.51 0.96
C LEU A 14 -8.57 15.92 1.28
N TYR A 15 -8.06 16.16 2.49
CA TYR A 15 -6.76 15.64 2.93
C TYR A 15 -6.73 14.11 2.87
N ASP A 16 -7.75 13.44 3.41
CA ASP A 16 -7.81 11.97 3.48
C ASP A 16 -7.90 11.29 2.11
N GLY A 17 -8.47 11.96 1.09
CA GLY A 17 -8.62 11.41 -0.25
C GLY A 17 -7.60 11.92 -1.29
N VAL A 18 -7.09 13.14 -1.09
CA VAL A 18 -6.25 13.83 -2.08
C VAL A 18 -4.76 13.54 -1.90
N VAL A 19 -4.29 13.34 -0.65
CA VAL A 19 -2.86 13.15 -0.41
C VAL A 19 -2.28 11.94 -1.14
N PRO A 20 -2.86 10.72 -1.04
CA PRO A 20 -2.36 9.58 -1.79
C PRO A 20 -2.34 9.81 -3.29
N LYS A 21 -3.43 10.38 -3.84
CA LYS A 21 -3.52 10.70 -5.26
C LYS A 21 -2.47 11.72 -5.69
N ALA A 22 -2.28 12.78 -4.93
CA ALA A 22 -1.30 13.81 -5.26
C ALA A 22 0.15 13.25 -5.27
N VAL A 23 0.45 12.32 -4.37
CA VAL A 23 1.74 11.62 -4.38
C VAL A 23 1.86 10.74 -5.61
N ASP A 24 0.83 9.98 -5.97
CA ASP A 24 0.84 9.14 -7.17
C ASP A 24 0.95 9.99 -8.46
N ASP A 25 0.21 11.10 -8.56
CA ASP A 25 0.33 12.03 -9.68
C ASP A 25 1.76 12.60 -9.81
N TYR A 26 2.42 12.88 -8.69
CA TYR A 26 3.82 13.31 -8.70
C TYR A 26 4.78 12.19 -9.13
N LEU A 27 4.59 10.96 -8.68
CA LEU A 27 5.40 9.81 -9.10
C LEU A 27 5.24 9.54 -10.60
N ASP A 28 4.03 9.67 -11.13
CA ASP A 28 3.75 9.56 -12.56
C ASP A 28 4.49 10.63 -13.38
N LEU A 29 4.58 11.86 -12.85
CA LEU A 29 5.33 12.94 -13.50
C LEU A 29 6.83 12.67 -13.53
N ILE A 30 7.41 12.08 -12.47
CA ILE A 30 8.81 11.63 -12.43
C ILE A 30 9.03 10.53 -13.47
N ASP A 31 8.17 9.52 -13.50
CA ASP A 31 8.29 8.42 -14.47
C ASP A 31 8.18 8.92 -15.91
N LYS A 32 7.24 9.82 -16.19
CA LYS A 32 7.13 10.50 -17.51
C LYS A 32 8.38 11.28 -17.84
N PHE A 33 8.92 12.06 -16.90
CA PHE A 33 10.13 12.86 -17.11
C PHE A 33 11.31 12.00 -17.56
N SER A 34 11.48 10.81 -16.97
CA SER A 34 12.56 9.89 -17.32
C SER A 34 12.49 9.39 -18.78
N LYS A 35 11.30 9.41 -19.38
CA LYS A 35 11.01 8.90 -20.75
C LYS A 35 10.90 10.01 -21.80
N GLN A 36 10.84 11.26 -21.37
CA GLN A 36 10.66 12.42 -22.25
C GLN A 36 11.96 12.83 -22.97
N LYS A 37 11.80 13.43 -24.15
CA LYS A 37 12.90 14.10 -24.85
C LYS A 37 13.27 15.41 -24.15
N ASP A 38 14.46 15.93 -24.41
CA ASP A 38 14.98 17.11 -23.69
C ASP A 38 14.12 18.36 -23.83
N ASN A 39 13.54 18.59 -25.01
CA ASN A 39 12.60 19.70 -25.22
C ASN A 39 11.28 19.54 -24.44
N GLU A 40 10.83 18.32 -24.19
CA GLU A 40 9.63 18.02 -23.42
C GLU A 40 9.87 18.09 -21.91
N LYS A 41 11.08 17.78 -21.48
CA LYS A 41 11.50 17.83 -20.07
C LYS A 41 11.36 19.23 -19.49
N LEU A 42 11.65 20.27 -20.26
CA LEU A 42 11.59 21.68 -19.84
C LEU A 42 10.16 22.13 -19.48
N ILE A 43 9.13 21.52 -20.06
CA ILE A 43 7.73 21.82 -19.77
C ILE A 43 7.12 20.90 -18.72
N ASN A 44 7.84 19.87 -18.26
CA ASN A 44 7.38 18.99 -17.21
C ASN A 44 7.45 19.70 -15.85
N PRO A 45 6.36 19.73 -15.05
CA PRO A 45 6.35 20.37 -13.73
C PRO A 45 7.46 19.90 -12.80
N VAL A 46 7.88 18.64 -12.89
CA VAL A 46 8.98 18.08 -12.07
C VAL A 46 10.30 18.81 -12.28
N TRP A 47 10.60 19.25 -13.51
CA TRP A 47 11.77 20.05 -13.81
C TRP A 47 11.80 21.33 -12.97
N HIS A 48 10.69 22.04 -12.92
CA HIS A 48 10.59 23.32 -12.22
C HIS A 48 10.59 23.14 -10.69
N VAL A 49 9.89 22.14 -10.17
CA VAL A 49 9.84 21.84 -8.73
C VAL A 49 11.22 21.48 -8.18
N HIS A 50 12.08 20.85 -8.99
CA HIS A 50 13.43 20.45 -8.62
C HIS A 50 14.53 21.38 -9.15
N ASN A 51 14.19 22.58 -9.60
CA ASN A 51 15.15 23.55 -10.11
C ASN A 51 16.11 22.97 -11.17
N GLY A 52 15.58 22.18 -12.11
CA GLY A 52 16.37 21.57 -13.18
C GLY A 52 17.12 20.28 -12.78
N ASN A 53 16.95 19.78 -11.56
CA ASN A 53 17.62 18.56 -11.09
C ASN A 53 16.60 17.55 -10.48
N PRO A 54 15.67 17.03 -11.28
CA PRO A 54 14.66 16.08 -10.81
C PRO A 54 15.30 14.73 -10.46
N PRO A 55 14.64 13.94 -9.59
CA PRO A 55 15.07 12.58 -9.28
C PRO A 55 15.12 11.72 -10.54
N SER A 56 16.17 10.89 -10.64
CA SER A 56 16.36 9.93 -11.74
C SER A 56 15.97 8.49 -11.37
N GLU A 57 15.44 8.30 -10.19
CA GLU A 57 15.06 6.98 -9.67
C GLU A 57 13.89 6.38 -10.47
N LYS A 58 13.97 5.08 -10.73
CA LYS A 58 12.88 4.34 -11.36
C LYS A 58 11.72 4.20 -10.38
N ILE A 59 10.55 4.69 -10.76
CA ILE A 59 9.34 4.50 -9.98
C ILE A 59 8.81 3.07 -10.24
N VAL A 60 8.82 2.25 -9.21
CA VAL A 60 8.44 0.83 -9.31
C VAL A 60 7.09 0.52 -8.68
N MET A 61 6.57 1.43 -7.86
CA MET A 61 5.36 1.23 -7.09
C MET A 61 4.69 2.57 -6.77
N SER A 62 3.37 2.63 -6.83
CA SER A 62 2.59 3.80 -6.42
C SER A 62 2.48 3.90 -4.90
N PHE A 63 2.21 5.09 -4.39
CA PHE A 63 1.96 5.31 -2.97
C PHE A 63 0.69 4.60 -2.50
N THR A 64 -0.34 4.57 -3.33
CA THR A 64 -1.56 3.80 -3.08
C THR A 64 -1.27 2.31 -2.90
N MET A 65 -0.39 1.72 -3.73
CA MET A 65 0.05 0.32 -3.54
C MET A 65 0.79 0.13 -2.23
N LEU A 66 1.67 1.06 -1.84
CA LEU A 66 2.37 1.01 -0.56
C LEU A 66 1.41 1.07 0.64
N LEU A 67 0.37 1.90 0.57
CA LEU A 67 -0.67 1.97 1.59
C LEU A 67 -1.44 0.65 1.72
N ASN A 68 -1.81 0.05 0.59
CA ASN A 68 -2.47 -1.26 0.59
C ASN A 68 -1.56 -2.35 1.16
N LEU A 69 -0.29 -2.31 0.80
CA LEU A 69 0.69 -3.26 1.30
C LEU A 69 0.93 -3.09 2.81
N ALA A 70 1.07 -1.86 3.29
CA ALA A 70 1.17 -1.57 4.72
C ALA A 70 -0.05 -2.08 5.50
N GLY A 71 -1.25 -1.86 4.95
CA GLY A 71 -2.51 -2.31 5.56
C GLY A 71 -2.71 -3.82 5.55
N SER A 72 -2.33 -4.51 4.49
CA SER A 72 -2.50 -5.96 4.36
C SER A 72 -1.42 -6.75 5.11
N SER A 73 -0.21 -6.23 5.19
CA SER A 73 0.91 -6.85 5.92
C SER A 73 0.92 -6.51 7.41
N ASN A 74 0.07 -5.57 7.84
CA ASN A 74 0.12 -4.99 9.19
C ASN A 74 1.54 -4.56 9.58
N ALA A 75 2.23 -3.90 8.64
CA ALA A 75 3.63 -3.53 8.79
C ALA A 75 3.78 -2.39 9.80
N ASP A 76 4.38 -2.70 10.95
CA ASP A 76 4.64 -1.72 12.01
C ASP A 76 5.89 -0.89 11.76
N ASN A 77 6.79 -1.38 10.92
CA ASN A 77 8.05 -0.74 10.60
C ASN A 77 8.44 -0.94 9.12
N LYS A 78 9.39 -0.15 8.70
CA LYS A 78 9.90 -0.08 7.34
C LYS A 78 10.55 -1.40 6.88
N GLU A 79 11.26 -2.09 7.75
CA GLU A 79 11.96 -3.34 7.45
C GLU A 79 10.97 -4.45 7.06
N ILE A 80 9.83 -4.52 7.75
CA ILE A 80 8.76 -5.45 7.41
C ILE A 80 8.19 -5.12 6.03
N LEU A 81 7.88 -3.84 5.78
CA LEU A 81 7.32 -3.41 4.50
C LEU A 81 8.28 -3.70 3.34
N TRP A 82 9.58 -3.46 3.53
CA TRP A 82 10.61 -3.79 2.53
C TRP A 82 10.72 -5.29 2.24
N LYS A 83 10.54 -6.17 3.24
CA LYS A 83 10.48 -7.62 2.99
C LYS A 83 9.33 -7.99 2.05
N PHE A 84 8.19 -7.33 2.15
CA PHE A 84 7.07 -7.55 1.22
C PHE A 84 7.34 -6.94 -0.15
N ILE A 85 7.91 -5.75 -0.24
CA ILE A 85 8.30 -5.13 -1.51
C ILE A 85 9.25 -6.05 -2.27
N ASN A 86 10.27 -6.60 -1.60
CA ASN A 86 11.27 -7.47 -2.20
C ASN A 86 10.72 -8.84 -2.67
N ARG A 87 9.53 -9.24 -2.26
CA ARG A 87 8.87 -10.43 -2.85
C ARG A 87 8.43 -10.19 -4.30
N PHE A 88 8.07 -8.95 -4.63
CA PHE A 88 7.60 -8.57 -5.96
C PHE A 88 8.73 -7.96 -6.81
N HIS A 89 9.69 -7.32 -6.16
CA HIS A 89 10.80 -6.57 -6.78
C HIS A 89 12.13 -6.97 -6.13
N LYS A 90 12.68 -8.12 -6.53
CA LYS A 90 13.86 -8.74 -5.88
C LYS A 90 15.14 -7.91 -5.96
N ASP A 91 15.27 -7.10 -7.01
CA ASP A 91 16.51 -6.38 -7.32
C ASP A 91 16.56 -4.94 -6.79
N ILE A 92 15.55 -4.56 -5.97
CA ILE A 92 15.44 -3.20 -5.47
C ILE A 92 15.92 -3.11 -4.03
N LYS A 93 16.83 -2.16 -3.76
CA LYS A 93 17.37 -1.90 -2.43
C LYS A 93 16.97 -0.52 -1.94
N PRO A 94 16.76 -0.35 -0.62
CA PRO A 94 16.44 0.95 -0.03
C PRO A 94 17.43 2.06 -0.39
N GLN A 95 18.71 1.73 -0.43
CA GLN A 95 19.82 2.66 -0.68
C GLN A 95 19.84 3.18 -2.13
N GLU A 96 19.31 2.41 -3.06
CA GLU A 96 19.24 2.71 -4.49
C GLU A 96 17.90 3.35 -4.90
N ASN A 97 16.93 3.39 -3.98
CA ASN A 97 15.57 3.88 -4.22
C ASN A 97 15.12 4.77 -3.05
N LEU A 98 15.75 5.94 -2.91
CA LEU A 98 15.52 6.85 -1.79
C LEU A 98 14.10 7.40 -1.73
N ILE A 99 13.46 7.62 -2.88
CA ILE A 99 12.06 8.05 -2.95
C ILE A 99 11.17 6.95 -2.36
N LEU A 100 11.30 5.72 -2.86
CA LEU A 100 10.52 4.59 -2.37
C LEU A 100 10.78 4.36 -0.87
N ASP A 101 12.03 4.47 -0.43
CA ASP A 101 12.40 4.32 0.97
C ASP A 101 11.73 5.36 1.89
N ARG A 102 11.66 6.61 1.46
CA ARG A 102 10.89 7.65 2.19
C ARG A 102 9.40 7.37 2.17
N LEU A 103 8.87 6.96 1.02
CA LEU A 103 7.45 6.65 0.87
C LEU A 103 7.00 5.47 1.74
N THR A 104 7.86 4.47 2.02
CA THR A 104 7.53 3.38 2.95
C THR A 104 7.24 3.90 4.36
N ASN A 105 8.05 4.83 4.88
CA ASN A 105 7.79 5.45 6.17
C ASN A 105 6.49 6.26 6.17
N TYR A 106 6.25 7.05 5.12
CA TYR A 106 5.03 7.84 4.99
C TYR A 106 3.80 6.95 4.87
N ALA A 107 3.88 5.82 4.16
CA ALA A 107 2.79 4.88 4.03
C ALA A 107 2.42 4.24 5.37
N ILE A 108 3.39 3.83 6.17
CA ILE A 108 3.17 3.28 7.51
C ILE A 108 2.51 4.32 8.42
N ASN A 109 3.06 5.53 8.47
CA ASN A 109 2.52 6.60 9.31
C ASN A 109 1.10 6.99 8.86
N TYR A 110 0.88 7.16 7.55
CA TYR A 110 -0.46 7.46 7.02
C TYR A 110 -1.46 6.34 7.32
N PHE A 111 -1.04 5.09 7.20
CA PHE A 111 -1.87 3.94 7.55
C PHE A 111 -2.28 3.99 9.02
N LYS A 112 -1.33 4.14 9.95
CA LYS A 112 -1.57 4.21 11.40
C LYS A 112 -2.45 5.41 11.79
N ASP A 113 -2.19 6.58 11.20
CA ASP A 113 -2.88 7.82 11.58
C ASP A 113 -4.27 7.96 10.96
N LYS A 114 -4.49 7.42 9.76
CA LYS A 114 -5.67 7.73 8.96
C LYS A 114 -6.53 6.52 8.59
N LEU A 115 -5.91 5.38 8.34
CA LEU A 115 -6.62 4.21 7.84
C LEU A 115 -6.97 3.24 8.96
N GLU A 116 -6.02 2.92 9.82
CA GLU A 116 -6.22 2.00 10.94
C GLU A 116 -7.33 2.43 11.91
N PRO A 117 -7.43 3.72 12.34
CA PRO A 117 -8.52 4.17 13.21
C PRO A 117 -9.91 4.08 12.58
N LYS A 118 -9.99 3.99 11.23
CA LYS A 118 -11.27 3.84 10.51
C LYS A 118 -11.70 2.38 10.36
N LYS A 119 -10.82 1.42 10.68
CA LYS A 119 -11.14 -0.01 10.62
C LYS A 119 -12.08 -0.38 11.75
N ASN A 120 -13.32 -0.69 11.40
CA ASN A 120 -14.29 -1.25 12.33
C ASN A 120 -14.20 -2.77 12.30
N TYR A 121 -13.58 -3.37 13.30
CA TYR A 121 -13.54 -4.82 13.46
C TYR A 121 -14.84 -5.29 14.13
N LYS A 122 -15.67 -6.00 13.37
CA LYS A 122 -16.82 -6.69 13.93
C LYS A 122 -16.32 -7.90 14.71
N LYS A 123 -16.80 -8.08 15.96
CA LYS A 123 -16.54 -9.31 16.69
C LYS A 123 -17.20 -10.47 15.95
N PRO A 124 -16.48 -11.58 15.70
CA PRO A 124 -17.05 -12.74 15.03
C PRO A 124 -18.18 -13.34 15.86
N ASP A 125 -19.25 -13.73 15.20
CA ASP A 125 -20.31 -14.53 15.81
C ASP A 125 -19.80 -15.98 16.09
N GLN A 126 -20.66 -16.83 16.70
CA GLN A 126 -20.25 -18.18 17.06
C GLN A 126 -19.86 -19.04 15.86
N ASN A 127 -20.53 -18.88 14.71
CA ASN A 127 -20.22 -19.64 13.50
C ASN A 127 -18.96 -19.11 12.82
N GLU A 128 -18.81 -17.78 12.73
CA GLU A 128 -17.59 -17.13 12.28
C GLU A 128 -16.40 -17.54 13.14
N LYS A 129 -16.56 -17.59 14.46
CA LYS A 129 -15.51 -18.00 15.38
C LYS A 129 -15.09 -19.46 15.18
N LYS A 130 -16.06 -20.38 14.94
CA LYS A 130 -15.76 -21.79 14.62
C LYS A 130 -14.97 -21.90 13.32
N ALA A 131 -15.41 -21.22 12.25
CA ALA A 131 -14.75 -21.23 10.94
C ALA A 131 -13.32 -20.66 11.04
N LEU A 132 -13.14 -19.52 11.73
CA LEU A 132 -11.83 -18.92 11.94
C LEU A 132 -10.91 -19.82 12.78
N THR A 133 -11.44 -20.51 13.80
CA THR A 133 -10.66 -21.45 14.61
C THR A 133 -10.21 -22.64 13.78
N ALA A 134 -11.09 -23.20 12.95
CA ALA A 134 -10.76 -24.28 12.02
C ALA A 134 -9.68 -23.83 11.02
N LEU A 135 -9.83 -22.63 10.44
CA LEU A 135 -8.84 -22.07 9.53
C LEU A 135 -7.47 -21.90 10.19
N VAL A 136 -7.40 -21.42 11.43
CA VAL A 136 -6.13 -21.28 12.17
C VAL A 136 -5.48 -22.65 12.38
N VAL A 137 -6.26 -23.68 12.70
CA VAL A 137 -5.75 -25.06 12.86
C VAL A 137 -5.19 -25.58 11.54
N ASP A 138 -5.91 -25.38 10.44
CA ASP A 138 -5.49 -25.84 9.10
C ASP A 138 -4.24 -25.07 8.62
N LEU A 139 -4.19 -23.76 8.83
CA LEU A 139 -3.01 -22.95 8.50
C LEU A 139 -1.76 -23.35 9.31
N LYS A 140 -1.92 -23.77 10.57
CA LYS A 140 -0.79 -24.26 11.39
C LYS A 140 -0.23 -25.61 10.90
N LYS A 141 -1.02 -26.42 10.20
CA LYS A 141 -0.59 -27.70 9.61
C LYS A 141 0.15 -27.54 8.29
N ILE A 142 0.12 -26.35 7.71
CA ILE A 142 0.75 -26.06 6.42
C ILE A 142 2.27 -26.21 6.51
N LYS A 143 2.85 -26.97 5.59
CA LYS A 143 4.30 -27.02 5.35
C LYS A 143 4.75 -25.70 4.67
N LYS A 144 5.98 -25.26 4.96
CA LYS A 144 6.50 -23.92 4.56
C LYS A 144 6.51 -23.60 3.05
N ASP A 145 6.26 -24.59 2.17
CA ASP A 145 6.46 -24.49 0.72
C ASP A 145 5.15 -24.56 -0.10
N LEU A 146 3.99 -24.24 0.50
CA LEU A 146 2.73 -24.20 -0.23
C LEU A 146 2.66 -22.99 -1.19
N LYS A 147 2.15 -23.24 -2.41
CA LYS A 147 1.88 -22.20 -3.38
C LYS A 147 0.70 -21.32 -2.94
N PRO A 148 0.64 -20.03 -3.34
CA PRO A 148 -0.46 -19.13 -3.00
C PRO A 148 -1.85 -19.69 -3.34
N GLU A 149 -1.97 -20.42 -4.48
CA GLU A 149 -3.22 -21.02 -4.95
C GLU A 149 -3.70 -22.14 -4.01
N GLU A 150 -2.78 -22.90 -3.43
CA GLU A 150 -3.07 -23.97 -2.46
C GLU A 150 -3.57 -23.39 -1.14
N ILE A 151 -2.96 -22.28 -0.68
CA ILE A 151 -3.43 -21.55 0.50
C ILE A 151 -4.83 -20.98 0.25
N GLN A 152 -5.06 -20.39 -0.92
CA GLN A 152 -6.38 -19.88 -1.29
C GLN A 152 -7.42 -20.99 -1.31
N THR A 153 -7.11 -22.14 -1.88
CA THR A 153 -7.98 -23.30 -1.92
C THR A 153 -8.30 -23.79 -0.50
N LEU A 154 -7.32 -23.83 0.39
CA LEU A 154 -7.52 -24.19 1.79
C LEU A 154 -8.49 -23.22 2.48
N VAL A 155 -8.32 -21.94 2.31
CA VAL A 155 -9.21 -20.91 2.90
C VAL A 155 -10.65 -21.12 2.41
N TYR A 156 -10.84 -21.31 1.11
CA TYR A 156 -12.18 -21.55 0.55
C TYR A 156 -12.79 -22.86 1.01
N SER A 157 -12.03 -23.94 1.06
CA SER A 157 -12.53 -25.25 1.52
C SER A 157 -12.90 -25.22 2.99
N THR A 158 -12.09 -24.58 3.83
CA THR A 158 -12.41 -24.41 5.27
C THR A 158 -13.67 -23.55 5.44
N GLY A 159 -13.83 -22.49 4.66
CA GLY A 159 -15.04 -21.67 4.64
C GLY A 159 -16.27 -22.50 4.27
N LYS A 160 -16.21 -23.24 3.16
CA LYS A 160 -17.30 -24.08 2.67
C LYS A 160 -17.71 -25.15 3.69
N ASN A 161 -16.74 -25.81 4.31
CA ASN A 161 -16.97 -26.84 5.32
C ASN A 161 -17.62 -26.29 6.62
N ASN A 162 -17.54 -24.98 6.83
CA ASN A 162 -18.17 -24.27 7.94
C ASN A 162 -19.41 -23.44 7.53
N GLY A 163 -20.01 -23.74 6.37
CA GLY A 163 -21.28 -23.13 5.93
C GLY A 163 -21.15 -21.79 5.21
N TYR A 164 -19.95 -21.40 4.82
CA TYR A 164 -19.72 -20.19 4.00
C TYR A 164 -19.60 -20.58 2.53
N GLU A 165 -20.73 -20.66 1.83
CA GLU A 165 -20.74 -20.85 0.39
C GLU A 165 -20.49 -19.50 -0.34
N LYS A 166 -19.81 -19.58 -1.50
CA LYS A 166 -19.70 -18.43 -2.41
C LYS A 166 -21.09 -17.99 -2.84
N LYS A 167 -21.45 -16.74 -2.53
CA LYS A 167 -22.51 -16.06 -3.26
C LYS A 167 -21.98 -15.52 -4.57
#